data_ce477b269f8686913c6bb6c34a1b4238
#
_entry.id   ce477b269f8686913c6bb6c34a1b4238
#
_cell.length_a   1.000
_cell.length_b   1.000
_cell.length_c   1.000
_cell.angle_alpha   90.00
_cell.angle_beta   90.00
_cell.angle_gamma   90.00
#
_symmetry.space_group_name_H-M   'P 1'
#
loop_
_entity.id
_entity.type
_entity.pdbx_description
1 polymer ?
#
loop_
_entity_poly.entity_id
_entity_poly.type
_entity_poly.pdbx_seq_one_letter_code
_entity_poly.pdbx_strand_id
1 'polypeptide(L)'
;MKHIAANLPGQLQSALVDLLVGLEWRIDPDSISDLLSKAIVSYDDSLTKDLYNIFPGGLEELDKLSDNEVKAVIHDSAVNGPNHIKVARCMQGSTVLVSLIDPNRDNIWVASLGDCQAGMSYSWFLPCRNVY
;
A
#
# COMPACT_ATOMS: atom_id res chain seq x y z
N MET A 1 -9.97 -5.28 -1.57
CA MET A 1 -9.38 -5.30 -0.22
C MET A 1 -8.42 -6.46 0.05
N LYS A 2 -8.74 -7.72 -0.29
CA LYS A 2 -7.85 -8.88 0.02
C LYS A 2 -6.45 -8.82 -0.62
N HIS A 3 -6.28 -8.15 -1.76
CA HIS A 3 -5.00 -8.14 -2.50
C HIS A 3 -3.93 -7.31 -1.79
N ILE A 4 -4.24 -6.10 -1.34
CA ILE A 4 -3.32 -5.23 -0.58
C ILE A 4 -2.91 -5.90 0.73
N ALA A 5 -3.88 -6.38 1.51
CA ALA A 5 -3.61 -7.04 2.77
C ALA A 5 -2.74 -8.31 2.64
N ALA A 6 -2.78 -8.96 1.48
CA ALA A 6 -1.97 -10.17 1.24
C ALA A 6 -0.54 -9.85 0.76
N ASN A 7 -0.32 -8.73 0.08
CA ASN A 7 0.96 -8.47 -0.61
C ASN A 7 1.79 -7.34 0.02
N LEU A 8 1.15 -6.23 0.42
CA LEU A 8 1.86 -5.07 0.94
C LEU A 8 2.69 -5.37 2.21
N PRO A 9 2.21 -6.15 3.20
CA PRO A 9 3.01 -6.45 4.39
C PRO A 9 4.32 -7.17 4.08
N GLY A 10 4.31 -8.15 3.16
CA GLY A 10 5.52 -8.86 2.76
C GLY A 10 6.51 -7.97 2.03
N GLN A 11 6.05 -7.07 1.17
CA GLN A 11 6.90 -6.09 0.48
C GLN A 11 7.53 -5.11 1.47
N LEU A 12 6.74 -4.59 2.42
CA LEU A 12 7.23 -3.70 3.47
C LEU A 12 8.26 -4.39 4.36
N GLN A 13 8.01 -5.65 4.75
CA GLN A 13 8.95 -6.42 5.56
C GLN A 13 10.28 -6.61 4.84
N SER A 14 10.29 -7.00 3.57
CA SER A 14 11.52 -7.16 2.79
C SER A 14 12.27 -5.83 2.68
N ALA A 15 11.59 -4.76 2.33
CA ALA A 15 12.20 -3.44 2.19
C ALA A 15 12.78 -2.90 3.52
N LEU A 16 12.11 -3.16 4.64
CA LEU A 16 12.62 -2.80 5.98
C LEU A 16 13.87 -3.59 6.34
N VAL A 17 13.91 -4.89 6.06
CA VAL A 17 15.11 -5.71 6.31
C VAL A 17 16.28 -5.19 5.48
N ASP A 18 16.08 -4.94 4.19
CA ASP A 18 17.12 -4.43 3.30
C ASP A 18 17.65 -3.06 3.78
N LEU A 19 16.76 -2.15 4.20
CA LEU A 19 17.14 -0.86 4.76
C LEU A 19 17.96 -1.02 6.04
N LEU A 20 17.49 -1.83 6.98
CA LEU A 20 18.14 -2.01 8.28
C LEU A 20 19.52 -2.67 8.13
N VAL A 21 19.67 -3.62 7.21
CA VAL A 21 20.98 -4.22 6.87
C VAL A 21 21.91 -3.14 6.32
N GLY A 22 21.44 -2.28 5.42
CA GLY A 22 22.21 -1.17 4.86
C GLY A 22 22.64 -0.13 5.91
N LEU A 23 21.83 0.06 6.96
CA LEU A 23 22.10 0.97 8.09
C LEU A 23 22.84 0.29 9.26
N GLU A 24 23.34 -0.93 9.07
CA GLU A 24 23.99 -1.69 10.14
C GLU A 24 23.09 -1.83 11.40
N TRP A 25 21.79 -2.05 11.17
CA TRP A 25 20.74 -2.17 12.19
C TRP A 25 20.53 -0.91 13.06
N ARG A 26 21.01 0.24 12.61
CA ARG A 26 20.68 1.52 13.24
C ARG A 26 19.34 2.01 12.77
N ILE A 27 18.50 2.42 13.70
CA ILE A 27 17.19 3.00 13.37
C ILE A 27 17.39 4.47 13.06
N ASP A 28 17.14 4.83 11.80
CA ASP A 28 17.05 6.21 11.35
C ASP A 28 15.58 6.52 11.02
N PRO A 29 14.91 7.37 11.82
CA PRO A 29 13.49 7.64 11.68
C PRO A 29 13.11 8.20 10.30
N ASP A 30 13.93 9.06 9.72
CA ASP A 30 13.65 9.68 8.43
C ASP A 30 13.73 8.67 7.29
N SER A 31 14.73 7.80 7.32
CA SER A 31 14.87 6.70 6.34
C SER A 31 13.70 5.73 6.39
N ILE A 32 13.16 5.44 7.57
CA ILE A 32 11.98 4.58 7.70
C ILE A 32 10.72 5.28 7.18
N SER A 33 10.53 6.57 7.49
CA SER A 33 9.44 7.38 6.94
C SER A 33 9.43 7.39 5.41
N ASP A 34 10.59 7.63 4.83
CA ASP A 34 10.80 7.64 3.38
C ASP A 34 10.50 6.27 2.75
N LEU A 35 10.96 5.19 3.39
CA LEU A 35 10.69 3.83 2.93
C LEU A 35 9.20 3.53 2.91
N LEU A 36 8.47 3.83 3.99
CA LEU A 36 7.04 3.58 4.07
C LEU A 36 6.28 4.34 2.98
N SER A 37 6.61 5.62 2.78
CA SER A 37 6.01 6.46 1.74
C SER A 37 6.27 5.90 0.35
N LYS A 38 7.53 5.57 0.04
CA LYS A 38 7.92 5.00 -1.26
C LYS A 38 7.28 3.64 -1.52
N ALA A 39 7.19 2.79 -0.51
CA ALA A 39 6.59 1.47 -0.65
C ALA A 39 5.09 1.55 -0.98
N ILE A 40 4.35 2.46 -0.34
CA ILE A 40 2.92 2.66 -0.63
C ILE A 40 2.72 3.20 -2.04
N VAL A 41 3.48 4.22 -2.45
CA VAL A 41 3.41 4.78 -3.81
C VAL A 41 3.79 3.74 -4.86
N SER A 42 4.89 3.00 -4.64
CA SER A 42 5.33 1.95 -5.56
C SER A 42 4.30 0.83 -5.70
N TYR A 43 3.58 0.52 -4.63
CA TYR A 43 2.50 -0.46 -4.68
C TYR A 43 1.33 0.03 -5.54
N ASP A 44 0.92 1.29 -5.39
CA ASP A 44 -0.13 1.91 -6.19
C ASP A 44 0.25 1.98 -7.68
N ASP A 45 1.49 2.41 -7.96
CA ASP A 45 2.06 2.40 -9.32
C ASP A 45 2.07 1.00 -9.94
N SER A 46 2.28 -0.05 -9.14
CA SER A 46 2.28 -1.43 -9.63
C SER A 46 0.90 -1.87 -10.12
N LEU A 47 -0.16 -1.44 -9.46
CA LEU A 47 -1.54 -1.71 -9.89
C LEU A 47 -1.84 -1.02 -11.21
N THR A 48 -1.40 0.21 -11.36
CA THR A 48 -1.53 0.99 -12.61
C THR A 48 -0.76 0.33 -13.76
N LYS A 49 0.47 -0.12 -13.52
CA LYS A 49 1.24 -0.87 -14.52
C LYS A 49 0.57 -2.20 -14.91
N ASP A 50 0.01 -2.90 -13.94
CA ASP A 50 -0.74 -4.13 -14.19
C ASP A 50 -1.94 -3.89 -15.13
N LEU A 51 -2.60 -2.73 -14.99
CA LEU A 51 -3.68 -2.33 -15.89
C LEU A 51 -3.18 -2.02 -17.28
N TYR A 52 -2.11 -1.22 -17.40
CA TYR A 52 -1.55 -0.89 -18.74
C TYR A 52 -1.07 -2.11 -19.50
N ASN A 53 -0.50 -3.07 -18.80
CA ASN A 53 0.03 -4.30 -19.39
C ASN A 53 -1.04 -5.24 -19.96
N ILE A 54 -2.32 -5.04 -19.67
CA ILE A 54 -3.38 -5.84 -20.32
C ILE A 54 -3.72 -5.32 -21.71
N PHE A 55 -3.38 -4.05 -22.04
CA PHE A 55 -3.65 -3.47 -23.34
C PHE A 55 -2.40 -3.51 -24.21
N PRO A 56 -2.44 -4.17 -25.37
CA PRO A 56 -1.34 -4.16 -26.32
C PRO A 56 -1.03 -2.73 -26.79
N GLY A 57 0.23 -2.29 -26.65
CA GLY A 57 0.64 -0.94 -27.05
C GLY A 57 0.43 0.16 -26.01
N GLY A 58 -0.09 -0.16 -24.83
CA GLY A 58 -0.27 0.79 -23.72
C GLY A 58 -1.38 1.81 -23.97
N LEU A 59 -1.31 2.96 -23.25
CA LEU A 59 -2.35 4.00 -23.31
C LEU A 59 -2.50 4.67 -24.69
N GLU A 60 -1.39 4.82 -25.41
CA GLU A 60 -1.40 5.47 -26.72
C GLU A 60 -2.21 4.68 -27.77
N GLU A 61 -2.30 3.38 -27.59
CA GLU A 61 -3.10 2.51 -28.46
C GLU A 61 -4.53 2.35 -27.95
N LEU A 62 -4.79 2.62 -26.66
CA LEU A 62 -6.11 2.46 -26.04
C LEU A 62 -7.16 3.35 -26.72
N ASP A 63 -6.80 4.60 -27.04
CA ASP A 63 -7.68 5.56 -27.72
C ASP A 63 -8.05 5.13 -29.16
N LYS A 64 -7.30 4.18 -29.74
CA LYS A 64 -7.55 3.66 -31.09
C LYS A 64 -8.44 2.41 -31.08
N LEU A 65 -8.62 1.80 -29.91
CA LEU A 65 -9.46 0.62 -29.76
C LEU A 65 -10.95 0.99 -29.74
N SER A 66 -11.76 0.22 -30.41
CA SER A 66 -13.21 0.31 -30.27
C SER A 66 -13.68 -0.24 -28.91
N ASP A 67 -14.85 0.17 -28.45
CA ASP A 67 -15.48 -0.32 -27.22
C ASP A 67 -15.57 -1.85 -27.16
N ASN A 68 -15.76 -2.51 -28.31
CA ASN A 68 -15.85 -3.97 -28.37
C ASN A 68 -14.48 -4.63 -28.18
N GLU A 69 -13.40 -4.05 -28.72
CA GLU A 69 -12.04 -4.52 -28.52
C GLU A 69 -11.60 -4.33 -27.08
N VAL A 70 -11.89 -3.17 -26.50
CA VAL A 70 -11.64 -2.92 -25.05
C VAL A 70 -12.36 -3.94 -24.18
N LYS A 71 -13.66 -4.19 -24.45
CA LYS A 71 -14.44 -5.21 -23.73
C LYS A 71 -13.85 -6.61 -23.89
N ALA A 72 -13.39 -6.96 -25.09
CA ALA A 72 -12.78 -8.27 -25.33
C ALA A 72 -11.46 -8.46 -24.55
N VAL A 73 -10.65 -7.42 -24.40
CA VAL A 73 -9.42 -7.45 -23.59
C VAL A 73 -9.73 -7.56 -22.10
N ILE A 74 -10.72 -6.80 -21.62
CA ILE A 74 -11.11 -6.81 -20.19
C ILE A 74 -11.76 -8.14 -19.81
N HIS A 75 -12.60 -8.69 -20.69
CA HIS A 75 -13.32 -9.95 -20.49
C HIS A 75 -12.62 -11.10 -21.24
N ASP A 76 -11.32 -11.28 -20.96
CA ASP A 76 -10.44 -12.27 -21.58
C ASP A 76 -10.86 -13.73 -21.37
N SER A 77 -11.70 -13.97 -20.40
CA SER A 77 -12.35 -15.26 -20.15
C SER A 77 -13.66 -15.04 -19.42
N ALA A 78 -14.45 -16.11 -19.25
CA ALA A 78 -15.69 -16.04 -18.47
C ALA A 78 -15.46 -15.31 -17.14
N VAL A 79 -16.54 -14.82 -16.53
CA VAL A 79 -16.59 -14.01 -15.29
C VAL A 79 -15.41 -14.29 -14.33
N ASN A 80 -14.59 -13.28 -14.02
CA ASN A 80 -13.38 -13.31 -13.18
C ASN A 80 -12.08 -13.77 -13.87
N GLY A 81 -11.92 -13.55 -15.15
CA GLY A 81 -10.63 -13.71 -15.83
C GLY A 81 -9.53 -12.81 -15.23
N PRO A 82 -8.25 -13.13 -15.46
CA PRO A 82 -7.13 -12.38 -14.89
C PRO A 82 -7.13 -10.89 -15.24
N ASN A 83 -7.53 -10.51 -16.47
CA ASN A 83 -7.62 -9.11 -16.85
C ASN A 83 -8.76 -8.39 -16.15
N HIS A 84 -9.94 -9.02 -16.04
CA HIS A 84 -11.06 -8.47 -15.28
C HIS A 84 -10.69 -8.19 -13.81
N ILE A 85 -9.93 -9.11 -13.19
CA ILE A 85 -9.45 -8.92 -11.81
C ILE A 85 -8.51 -7.72 -11.69
N LYS A 86 -7.59 -7.52 -12.65
CA LYS A 86 -6.69 -6.36 -12.68
C LYS A 86 -7.45 -5.05 -12.80
N VAL A 87 -8.37 -4.97 -13.75
CA VAL A 87 -9.24 -3.80 -13.94
C VAL A 87 -10.04 -3.50 -12.68
N ALA A 88 -10.68 -4.51 -12.10
CA ALA A 88 -11.47 -4.34 -10.88
C ALA A 88 -10.63 -3.82 -9.69
N ARG A 89 -9.37 -4.23 -9.57
CA ARG A 89 -8.45 -3.72 -8.54
C ARG A 89 -8.17 -2.24 -8.71
N CYS A 90 -7.90 -1.79 -9.93
CA CYS A 90 -7.66 -0.37 -10.22
C CYS A 90 -8.91 0.48 -10.01
N MET A 91 -10.08 -0.01 -10.42
CA MET A 91 -11.33 0.76 -10.35
C MET A 91 -11.92 0.85 -8.94
N GLN A 92 -11.70 -0.16 -8.09
CA GLN A 92 -12.30 -0.19 -6.75
C GLN A 92 -11.60 0.75 -5.77
N GLY A 93 -10.36 1.12 -6.06
CA GLY A 93 -9.52 1.86 -5.11
C GLY A 93 -9.29 1.09 -3.81
N SER A 94 -8.47 1.63 -2.95
CA SER A 94 -8.24 1.09 -1.61
C SER A 94 -7.70 2.18 -0.71
N THR A 95 -8.10 2.16 0.55
CA THR A 95 -7.47 2.93 1.59
C THR A 95 -6.47 2.04 2.34
N VAL A 96 -5.35 2.61 2.72
CA VAL A 96 -4.28 1.90 3.44
C VAL A 96 -3.91 2.68 4.69
N LEU A 97 -3.80 1.99 5.80
CA LEU A 97 -3.21 2.51 7.03
C LEU A 97 -2.18 1.50 7.52
N VAL A 98 -0.94 1.94 7.61
CA VAL A 98 0.18 1.16 8.12
C VAL A 98 0.69 1.83 9.38
N SER A 99 0.90 1.08 10.45
CA SER A 99 1.63 1.52 11.62
C SER A 99 2.82 0.61 11.87
N LEU A 100 3.96 1.20 12.15
CA LEU A 100 5.18 0.52 12.51
C LEU A 100 5.65 1.05 13.86
N ILE A 101 5.98 0.15 14.78
CA ILE A 101 6.51 0.48 16.11
C ILE A 101 7.87 -0.17 16.22
N ASP A 102 8.88 0.57 16.65
CA ASP A 102 10.19 0.00 16.86
C ASP A 102 10.20 -0.98 18.05
N PRO A 103 11.18 -1.89 18.12
CA PRO A 103 11.26 -2.87 19.21
C PRO A 103 11.39 -2.25 20.60
N ASN A 104 12.01 -1.07 20.70
CA ASN A 104 12.20 -0.36 21.97
C ASN A 104 10.97 0.48 22.34
N ARG A 105 10.01 0.67 21.41
CA ARG A 105 8.81 1.49 21.54
C ARG A 105 9.10 2.99 21.71
N ASP A 106 10.26 3.45 21.23
CA ASP A 106 10.64 4.86 21.25
C ASP A 106 10.05 5.63 20.07
N ASN A 107 9.77 4.92 18.96
CA ASN A 107 9.25 5.50 17.74
C ASN A 107 8.01 4.75 17.25
N ILE A 108 7.08 5.51 16.71
CA ILE A 108 5.94 5.02 15.94
C ILE A 108 5.85 5.77 14.62
N TRP A 109 5.77 5.03 13.53
CA TRP A 109 5.51 5.58 12.19
C TRP A 109 4.10 5.21 11.77
N VAL A 110 3.43 6.17 11.15
CA VAL A 110 2.11 5.95 10.58
C VAL A 110 2.12 6.48 9.16
N ALA A 111 1.77 5.61 8.23
CA ALA A 111 1.60 5.97 6.83
C ALA A 111 0.16 5.65 6.40
N SER A 112 -0.47 6.59 5.70
CA SER A 112 -1.85 6.43 5.22
C SER A 112 -1.96 6.82 3.76
N LEU A 113 -2.84 6.13 3.04
CA LEU A 113 -3.28 6.46 1.70
C LEU A 113 -4.81 6.51 1.70
N GLY A 114 -5.38 7.57 1.12
CA GLY A 114 -6.82 7.79 1.11
C GLY A 114 -7.30 8.46 2.40
N ASP A 115 -8.50 8.12 2.83
CA ASP A 115 -9.23 8.73 3.95
C ASP A 115 -9.03 8.02 5.30
N CYS A 116 -8.06 7.12 5.39
CA CYS A 116 -7.69 6.47 6.65
C CYS A 116 -7.04 7.47 7.61
N GLN A 117 -7.36 7.36 8.89
CA GLN A 117 -6.80 8.19 9.95
C GLN A 117 -6.31 7.32 11.11
N ALA A 118 -5.21 7.76 11.73
CA ALA A 118 -4.72 7.22 13.00
C ALA A 118 -4.72 8.31 14.05
N GLY A 119 -5.08 7.96 15.26
CA GLY A 119 -5.06 8.86 16.41
C GLY A 119 -4.30 8.24 17.57
N MET A 120 -3.61 9.09 18.34
CA MET A 120 -2.95 8.69 19.58
C MET A 120 -3.57 9.47 20.74
N SER A 121 -3.92 8.75 21.80
CA SER A 121 -4.40 9.37 23.02
C SER A 121 -3.41 9.15 24.17
N TYR A 122 -3.19 10.19 24.95
CA TYR A 122 -2.43 10.12 26.21
C TYR A 122 -3.41 10.11 27.37
N SER A 123 -3.33 9.08 28.21
CA SER A 123 -4.00 9.12 29.52
C SER A 123 -2.97 9.41 30.59
N TRP A 124 -3.07 10.56 31.21
CA TRP A 124 -2.31 10.85 32.42
C TRP A 124 -3.05 10.19 33.59
N PHE A 125 -2.60 9.04 34.03
CA PHE A 125 -2.98 8.51 35.32
C PHE A 125 -2.28 9.37 36.39
N LEU A 126 -2.95 10.40 36.87
CA LEU A 126 -2.60 10.94 38.16
C LEU A 126 -2.84 9.82 39.19
N PRO A 127 -1.82 9.40 39.97
CA PRO A 127 -2.06 8.47 41.05
C PRO A 127 -3.04 9.16 42.00
N CYS A 128 -4.19 8.55 42.22
CA CYS A 128 -5.11 9.00 43.27
C CYS A 128 -4.34 9.04 44.57
N ARG A 129 -3.95 10.22 45.02
CA ARG A 129 -3.52 10.39 46.40
C ARG A 129 -4.75 10.11 47.27
N ASN A 130 -4.75 8.96 47.93
CA ASN A 130 -5.66 8.75 49.05
C ASN A 130 -5.40 9.83 50.08
N VAL A 131 -6.29 10.79 50.14
CA VAL A 131 -6.36 11.72 51.29
C VAL A 131 -7.19 10.99 52.32
N TYR A 132 -6.51 10.49 53.34
CA TYR A 132 -7.17 10.06 54.57
C TYR A 132 -7.51 11.29 55.42
#